data_98d5ecfee2c736b999519d052a86c045
#
_entry.id   98d5ecfee2c736b999519d052a86c045
#
_cell.length_a   1.000
_cell.length_b   1.000
_cell.length_c   1.000
_cell.angle_alpha   90.00
_cell.angle_beta   90.00
_cell.angle_gamma   90.00
#
_symmetry.space_group_name_H-M   'P 1'
#
loop_
_entity.id
_entity.type
_entity.pdbx_description
1 polymer ?
#
loop_
_entity_poly.entity_id
_entity_poly.type
_entity_poly.pdbx_seq_one_letter_code
_entity_poly.pdbx_strand_id
1 'polypeptide(L)'
;ERAGYLPKTGRLDWRHKLGAIQIIGLDTLIEGQGGGELEQGSLEFLKESLADLEKAPVVVMLHHPPFKSGMAFMDSIGLQRGTEQLSEVLTAYQGEALVLCGHIHRNISTRLAGHTVISAPSVCSSFLFNTHHDAPIGFLKQEGGALLHQWADGFKSIRIDPVRGDGPFAF
;
A
#
# COMPACT_ATOMS: atom_id res chain seq x y z
N GLU A 1 21.65 -11.88 -2.41
CA GLU A 1 20.86 -12.76 -3.31
C GLU A 1 19.44 -12.23 -3.43
N ARG A 2 18.93 -12.04 -4.65
CA ARG A 2 17.52 -11.69 -4.84
C ARG A 2 16.64 -12.93 -4.58
N ALA A 3 15.49 -12.72 -3.94
CA ALA A 3 14.51 -13.77 -3.79
C ALA A 3 14.07 -14.29 -5.17
N GLY A 4 13.85 -15.61 -5.30
CA GLY A 4 13.62 -16.25 -6.59
C GLY A 4 12.34 -15.83 -7.32
N TYR A 5 11.42 -15.14 -6.62
CA TYR A 5 10.19 -14.55 -7.22
C TYR A 5 10.38 -13.14 -7.76
N LEU A 6 11.50 -12.48 -7.45
CA LEU A 6 11.80 -11.14 -7.96
C LEU A 6 12.45 -11.21 -9.34
N PRO A 7 12.22 -10.21 -10.22
CA PRO A 7 12.89 -10.13 -11.50
C PRO A 7 14.41 -10.00 -11.31
N LYS A 8 15.19 -10.57 -12.21
CA LYS A 8 16.65 -10.57 -12.13
C LYS A 8 17.27 -9.22 -12.43
N THR A 9 16.60 -8.41 -13.23
CA THR A 9 17.03 -7.08 -13.68
C THR A 9 15.83 -6.16 -13.79
N GLY A 10 16.09 -4.85 -13.87
CA GLY A 10 15.05 -3.84 -14.02
C GLY A 10 14.24 -3.58 -12.74
N ARG A 11 13.02 -3.16 -12.89
CA ARG A 11 12.07 -2.87 -11.81
C ARG A 11 11.77 -4.12 -10.99
N LEU A 12 11.46 -3.94 -9.71
CA LEU A 12 11.08 -5.01 -8.80
C LEU A 12 9.57 -5.27 -8.78
N ASP A 13 8.91 -5.13 -9.93
CA ASP A 13 7.52 -5.53 -10.08
C ASP A 13 7.40 -7.05 -10.07
N TRP A 14 6.39 -7.57 -9.39
CA TRP A 14 6.19 -9.00 -9.24
C TRP A 14 4.73 -9.36 -9.02
N ARG A 15 4.36 -10.60 -9.31
CA ARG A 15 3.06 -11.17 -8.93
C ARG A 15 3.22 -12.54 -8.28
N HIS A 16 2.31 -12.84 -7.37
CA HIS A 16 2.25 -14.11 -6.66
C HIS A 16 0.81 -14.50 -6.38
N LYS A 17 0.52 -15.81 -6.47
CA LYS A 17 -0.80 -16.35 -6.15
C LYS A 17 -0.82 -16.91 -4.74
N LEU A 18 -1.78 -16.47 -3.93
CA LEU A 18 -2.00 -16.95 -2.58
C LEU A 18 -3.46 -17.45 -2.46
N GLY A 19 -3.67 -18.77 -2.63
CA GLY A 19 -5.01 -19.33 -2.67
C GLY A 19 -5.85 -18.73 -3.82
N ALA A 20 -6.97 -18.12 -3.49
CA ALA A 20 -7.83 -17.42 -4.44
C ALA A 20 -7.35 -16.01 -4.79
N ILE A 21 -6.47 -15.43 -3.96
CA ILE A 21 -6.01 -14.04 -4.10
C ILE A 21 -4.80 -13.97 -5.01
N GLN A 22 -4.75 -12.97 -5.87
CA GLN A 22 -3.52 -12.55 -6.56
C GLN A 22 -2.89 -11.39 -5.80
N ILE A 23 -1.58 -11.40 -5.67
CA ILE A 23 -0.80 -10.31 -5.06
C ILE A 23 0.12 -9.77 -6.14
N ILE A 24 0.06 -8.46 -6.38
CA ILE A 24 0.89 -7.74 -7.36
C ILE A 24 1.65 -6.67 -6.60
N GLY A 25 2.98 -6.76 -6.61
CA GLY A 25 3.86 -5.74 -6.04
C GLY A 25 4.38 -4.83 -7.15
N LEU A 26 4.30 -3.51 -6.93
CA LEU A 26 4.78 -2.48 -7.84
C LEU A 26 5.96 -1.73 -7.23
N ASP A 27 7.02 -1.62 -8.00
CA ASP A 27 8.19 -0.83 -7.63
C ASP A 27 7.90 0.66 -7.85
N THR A 28 8.04 1.44 -6.78
CA THR A 28 7.86 2.89 -6.82
C THR A 28 9.13 3.66 -6.48
N LEU A 29 10.29 2.98 -6.48
CA LEU A 29 11.56 3.58 -6.11
C LEU A 29 12.04 4.59 -7.15
N ILE A 30 12.42 5.78 -6.69
CA ILE A 30 13.29 6.71 -7.43
C ILE A 30 14.64 6.67 -6.73
N GLU A 31 15.68 6.18 -7.39
CA GLU A 31 17.00 6.03 -6.79
C GLU A 31 17.52 7.38 -6.25
N GLY A 32 17.96 7.38 -4.99
CA GLY A 32 18.48 8.57 -4.31
C GLY A 32 17.44 9.59 -3.86
N GLN A 33 16.14 9.30 -3.98
CA GLN A 33 15.06 10.20 -3.56
C GLN A 33 14.16 9.56 -2.50
N GLY A 34 13.53 10.40 -1.68
CA GLY A 34 12.53 9.94 -0.71
C GLY A 34 11.13 9.75 -1.28
N GLY A 35 10.84 10.35 -2.42
CA GLY A 35 9.56 10.21 -3.14
C GLY A 35 9.58 9.03 -4.11
N GLY A 36 8.40 8.68 -4.58
CA GLY A 36 8.22 7.57 -5.50
C GLY A 36 7.51 7.92 -6.80
N GLU A 37 7.59 7.03 -7.75
CA GLU A 37 6.86 7.11 -9.01
C GLU A 37 6.45 5.72 -9.51
N LEU A 38 5.36 5.66 -10.26
CA LEU A 38 5.03 4.52 -11.09
C LEU A 38 5.41 4.84 -12.54
N GLU A 39 6.42 4.14 -13.03
CA GLU A 39 6.82 4.24 -14.43
C GLU A 39 5.85 3.51 -15.34
N GLN A 40 5.88 3.85 -16.61
CA GLN A 40 5.04 3.25 -17.64
C GLN A 40 5.14 1.72 -17.65
N GLY A 41 6.36 1.17 -17.51
CA GLY A 41 6.56 -0.29 -17.47
C GLY A 41 5.87 -0.99 -16.31
N SER A 42 5.86 -0.39 -15.10
CA SER A 42 5.13 -0.93 -13.94
C SER A 42 3.61 -0.86 -14.12
N LEU A 43 3.11 0.20 -14.77
CA LEU A 43 1.69 0.34 -15.10
C LEU A 43 1.25 -0.66 -16.17
N GLU A 44 2.07 -0.91 -17.19
CA GLU A 44 1.84 -1.93 -18.19
C GLU A 44 1.84 -3.33 -17.58
N PHE A 45 2.83 -3.62 -16.72
CA PHE A 45 2.87 -4.88 -15.96
C PHE A 45 1.62 -5.09 -15.11
N LEU A 46 1.12 -4.04 -14.42
CA LEU A 46 -0.12 -4.12 -13.65
C LEU A 46 -1.32 -4.41 -14.58
N LYS A 47 -1.44 -3.66 -15.67
CA LYS A 47 -2.53 -3.81 -16.64
C LYS A 47 -2.59 -5.23 -17.22
N GLU A 48 -1.46 -5.76 -17.67
CA GLU A 48 -1.35 -7.13 -18.18
C GLU A 48 -1.69 -8.15 -17.09
N SER A 49 -1.14 -7.96 -15.88
CA SER A 49 -1.42 -8.84 -14.75
C SER A 49 -2.92 -8.89 -14.41
N LEU A 50 -3.62 -7.76 -14.43
CA LEU A 50 -5.06 -7.69 -14.15
C LEU A 50 -5.91 -8.28 -15.28
N ALA A 51 -5.50 -8.14 -16.53
CA ALA A 51 -6.20 -8.71 -17.69
C ALA A 51 -6.31 -10.23 -17.61
N ASP A 52 -5.29 -10.90 -17.06
CA ASP A 52 -5.26 -12.35 -16.88
C ASP A 52 -6.20 -12.85 -15.75
N LEU A 53 -6.70 -11.94 -14.91
CA LEU A 53 -7.39 -12.32 -13.66
C LEU A 53 -8.91 -12.32 -13.77
N GLU A 54 -9.48 -11.85 -14.87
CA GLU A 54 -10.92 -11.64 -15.01
C GLU A 54 -11.49 -10.79 -13.86
N LYS A 55 -12.07 -11.44 -12.84
CA LYS A 55 -12.63 -10.80 -11.63
C LYS A 55 -12.08 -11.38 -10.32
N ALA A 56 -10.97 -12.12 -10.37
CA ALA A 56 -10.38 -12.69 -9.16
C ALA A 56 -9.97 -11.59 -8.16
N PRO A 57 -10.09 -11.82 -6.85
CA PRO A 57 -9.64 -10.84 -5.86
C PRO A 57 -8.15 -10.56 -5.98
N VAL A 58 -7.78 -9.30 -5.94
CA VAL A 58 -6.38 -8.89 -6.09
C VAL A 58 -5.95 -7.93 -4.97
N VAL A 59 -4.73 -8.11 -4.49
CA VAL A 59 -4.02 -7.16 -3.63
C VAL A 59 -2.94 -6.50 -4.47
N VAL A 60 -3.00 -5.18 -4.63
CA VAL A 60 -1.95 -4.38 -5.27
C VAL A 60 -1.14 -3.70 -4.19
N MET A 61 0.17 -3.93 -4.16
CA MET A 61 1.07 -3.41 -3.14
C MET A 61 2.07 -2.43 -3.75
N LEU A 62 2.23 -1.28 -3.15
CA LEU A 62 3.25 -0.29 -3.51
C LEU A 62 3.75 0.40 -2.24
N HIS A 63 4.96 0.99 -2.25
CA HIS A 63 5.47 1.65 -1.05
C HIS A 63 4.84 3.02 -0.83
N HIS A 64 4.89 3.89 -1.84
CA HIS A 64 4.43 5.27 -1.73
C HIS A 64 2.92 5.38 -1.93
N PRO A 65 2.18 6.07 -1.02
CA PRO A 65 0.73 6.18 -1.10
C PRO A 65 0.26 6.88 -2.38
N PRO A 66 -0.73 6.33 -3.10
CA PRO A 66 -1.33 6.99 -4.26
C PRO A 66 -2.43 8.00 -3.84
N PHE A 67 -2.25 8.63 -2.68
CA PHE A 67 -3.17 9.65 -2.15
C PHE A 67 -2.42 10.64 -1.27
N LYS A 68 -3.03 11.79 -1.01
CA LYS A 68 -2.48 12.77 -0.06
C LYS A 68 -2.93 12.45 1.36
N SER A 69 -1.98 12.37 2.27
CA SER A 69 -2.21 12.09 3.69
C SER A 69 -2.68 13.32 4.48
N GLY A 70 -2.45 14.52 3.95
CA GLY A 70 -2.62 15.80 4.63
C GLY A 70 -1.41 16.23 5.46
N MET A 71 -0.41 15.36 5.61
CA MET A 71 0.88 15.72 6.24
C MET A 71 1.80 16.28 5.16
N ALA A 72 1.99 17.61 5.13
CA ALA A 72 2.65 18.31 4.02
C ALA A 72 4.01 17.72 3.63
N PHE A 73 4.86 17.38 4.61
CA PHE A 73 6.15 16.75 4.33
C PHE A 73 5.99 15.37 3.69
N MET A 74 5.15 14.50 4.24
CA MET A 74 4.95 13.15 3.69
C MET A 74 4.32 13.19 2.31
N ASP A 75 3.44 14.16 2.07
CA ASP A 75 2.83 14.37 0.75
C ASP A 75 3.82 14.90 -0.29
N SER A 76 4.88 15.60 0.15
CA SER A 76 5.95 16.07 -0.74
C SER A 76 6.90 14.95 -1.18
N ILE A 77 6.95 13.84 -0.45
CA ILE A 77 7.75 12.65 -0.75
C ILE A 77 6.88 11.38 -0.96
N GLY A 78 5.58 11.53 -1.17
CA GLY A 78 4.67 10.43 -1.53
C GLY A 78 4.86 9.96 -2.99
N LEU A 79 3.83 9.38 -3.58
CA LEU A 79 3.83 9.04 -5.00
C LEU A 79 3.73 10.32 -5.85
N GLN A 80 4.83 10.69 -6.51
CA GLN A 80 4.98 11.94 -7.26
C GLN A 80 4.34 11.87 -8.65
N ARG A 81 4.39 10.70 -9.29
CA ARG A 81 3.90 10.46 -10.65
C ARG A 81 3.24 9.08 -10.75
N GLY A 82 2.27 8.95 -11.65
CA GLY A 82 1.62 7.68 -11.97
C GLY A 82 0.32 7.40 -11.21
N THR A 83 -0.13 8.29 -10.32
CA THR A 83 -1.40 8.10 -9.58
C THR A 83 -2.62 8.10 -10.50
N GLU A 84 -2.67 9.01 -11.48
CA GLU A 84 -3.79 9.10 -12.43
C GLU A 84 -3.84 7.83 -13.30
N GLN A 85 -2.70 7.41 -13.84
CA GLN A 85 -2.60 6.21 -14.66
C GLN A 85 -2.92 4.94 -13.86
N LEU A 86 -2.49 4.86 -12.59
CA LEU A 86 -2.89 3.78 -11.68
C LEU A 86 -4.42 3.75 -11.52
N SER A 87 -5.03 4.93 -11.34
CA SER A 87 -6.49 5.06 -11.23
C SER A 87 -7.20 4.59 -12.50
N GLU A 88 -6.68 4.92 -13.68
CA GLU A 88 -7.23 4.46 -14.96
C GLU A 88 -7.17 2.93 -15.10
N VAL A 89 -6.02 2.32 -14.77
CA VAL A 89 -5.84 0.86 -14.81
C VAL A 89 -6.79 0.17 -13.84
N LEU A 90 -6.93 0.69 -12.62
CA LEU A 90 -7.82 0.13 -11.61
C LEU A 90 -9.31 0.32 -11.97
N THR A 91 -9.68 1.45 -12.60
CA THR A 91 -11.06 1.68 -13.07
C THR A 91 -11.50 0.62 -14.08
N ALA A 92 -10.59 0.14 -14.91
CA ALA A 92 -10.89 -0.89 -15.91
C ALA A 92 -11.08 -2.29 -15.29
N TYR A 93 -10.57 -2.52 -14.09
CA TYR A 93 -10.66 -3.82 -13.42
C TYR A 93 -12.02 -4.03 -12.77
N GLN A 94 -12.71 -5.10 -13.16
CA GLN A 94 -14.08 -5.41 -12.72
C GLN A 94 -14.15 -6.32 -11.49
N GLY A 95 -13.01 -6.82 -11.01
CA GLY A 95 -12.89 -7.58 -9.77
C GLY A 95 -12.70 -6.67 -8.56
N GLU A 96 -12.60 -7.26 -7.37
CA GLU A 96 -12.28 -6.50 -6.15
C GLU A 96 -10.76 -6.35 -6.00
N ALA A 97 -10.29 -5.10 -5.91
CA ALA A 97 -8.91 -4.80 -5.62
C ALA A 97 -8.78 -4.13 -4.24
N LEU A 98 -7.80 -4.60 -3.46
CA LEU A 98 -7.31 -3.95 -2.25
C LEU A 98 -5.92 -3.39 -2.53
N VAL A 99 -5.77 -2.06 -2.48
CA VAL A 99 -4.48 -1.40 -2.68
C VAL A 99 -3.84 -1.15 -1.31
N LEU A 100 -2.63 -1.67 -1.12
CA LEU A 100 -1.88 -1.53 0.12
C LEU A 100 -0.63 -0.68 -0.10
N CYS A 101 -0.37 0.23 0.83
CA CYS A 101 0.83 1.06 0.79
C CYS A 101 1.43 1.26 2.18
N GLY A 102 2.63 1.82 2.23
CA GLY A 102 3.38 2.10 3.45
C GLY A 102 3.79 3.56 3.54
N HIS A 103 5.07 3.79 3.76
CA HIS A 103 5.77 5.08 3.74
C HIS A 103 5.39 6.08 4.83
N ILE A 104 4.12 6.35 5.04
CA ILE A 104 3.61 7.38 5.95
C ILE A 104 3.49 6.93 7.41
N HIS A 105 3.79 5.67 7.72
CA HIS A 105 3.74 5.08 9.06
C HIS A 105 2.42 5.34 9.81
N ARG A 106 1.33 5.52 9.07
CA ARG A 106 -0.03 5.72 9.59
C ARG A 106 -1.02 4.81 8.89
N ASN A 107 -2.02 4.37 9.63
CA ASN A 107 -3.14 3.67 9.03
C ASN A 107 -4.17 4.69 8.54
N ILE A 108 -4.25 4.84 7.25
CA ILE A 108 -5.24 5.66 6.55
C ILE A 108 -5.98 4.77 5.57
N SER A 109 -7.30 4.84 5.57
CA SER A 109 -8.16 4.17 4.60
C SER A 109 -8.85 5.20 3.73
N THR A 110 -8.79 4.99 2.42
CA THR A 110 -9.43 5.85 1.41
C THR A 110 -9.84 5.02 0.20
N ARG A 111 -10.24 5.67 -0.89
CA ARG A 111 -10.61 5.01 -2.15
C ARG A 111 -9.87 5.61 -3.33
N LEU A 112 -9.52 4.76 -4.29
CA LEU A 112 -8.99 5.12 -5.60
C LEU A 112 -9.71 4.28 -6.64
N ALA A 113 -10.28 4.91 -7.67
CA ALA A 113 -10.99 4.22 -8.74
C ALA A 113 -12.10 3.24 -8.26
N GLY A 114 -12.76 3.57 -7.14
CA GLY A 114 -13.77 2.69 -6.55
C GLY A 114 -13.23 1.59 -5.64
N HIS A 115 -11.93 1.30 -5.65
CA HIS A 115 -11.27 0.29 -4.82
C HIS A 115 -10.77 0.86 -3.50
N THR A 116 -10.67 0.02 -2.48
CA THR A 116 -10.15 0.41 -1.16
C THR A 116 -8.64 0.52 -1.20
N VAL A 117 -8.12 1.63 -0.67
CA VAL A 117 -6.68 1.88 -0.48
C VAL A 117 -6.39 2.00 1.01
N ILE A 118 -5.42 1.28 1.52
CA ILE A 118 -5.05 1.31 2.94
C ILE A 118 -3.54 1.44 3.07
N SER A 119 -3.09 2.44 3.86
CA SER A 119 -1.72 2.49 4.31
C SER A 119 -1.54 1.73 5.62
N ALA A 120 -0.44 0.99 5.72
CA ALA A 120 -0.10 0.25 6.94
C ALA A 120 0.57 1.16 7.99
N PRO A 121 0.33 0.90 9.30
CA PRO A 121 1.17 1.48 10.33
C PRO A 121 2.59 0.93 10.22
N SER A 122 3.56 1.61 10.82
CA SER A 122 4.92 1.09 10.95
C SER A 122 5.01 0.14 12.14
N VAL A 123 5.93 -0.80 12.07
CA VAL A 123 6.26 -1.71 13.20
C VAL A 123 7.24 -1.08 14.19
N CYS A 124 7.79 0.10 13.92
CA CYS A 124 8.84 0.70 14.76
C CYS A 124 8.55 2.13 15.25
N SER A 125 7.86 2.95 14.46
CA SER A 125 7.61 4.35 14.79
C SER A 125 6.40 4.87 14.03
N SER A 126 5.79 5.96 14.51
CA SER A 126 4.76 6.68 13.78
C SER A 126 5.23 8.09 13.48
N PHE A 127 4.89 8.62 12.30
CA PHE A 127 5.10 10.05 12.05
C PHE A 127 4.11 10.88 12.86
N LEU A 128 4.54 12.06 13.28
CA LEU A 128 3.65 13.03 13.92
C LEU A 128 2.53 13.39 12.94
N PHE A 129 1.29 13.04 13.27
CA PHE A 129 0.15 13.42 12.46
C PHE A 129 -0.24 14.86 12.77
N ASN A 130 0.09 15.74 11.83
CA ASN A 130 -0.28 17.14 11.91
C ASN A 130 -0.50 17.66 10.47
N THR A 131 -1.64 18.26 10.23
CA THR A 131 -2.06 18.75 8.92
C THR A 131 -1.81 20.24 8.70
N HIS A 132 -1.25 20.94 9.69
CA HIS A 132 -0.83 22.33 9.52
C HIS A 132 0.38 22.38 8.56
N HIS A 133 0.40 23.41 7.69
CA HIS A 133 1.44 23.54 6.67
C HIS A 133 2.85 23.78 7.25
N ASP A 134 2.92 24.34 8.44
CA ASP A 134 4.13 24.63 9.22
C ASP A 134 4.40 23.62 10.33
N ALA A 135 3.72 22.47 10.29
CA ALA A 135 3.88 21.44 11.30
C ALA A 135 5.34 20.94 11.36
N PRO A 136 5.88 20.70 12.56
CA PRO A 136 7.21 20.14 12.70
C PRO A 136 7.25 18.74 12.08
N ILE A 137 8.31 18.49 11.31
CA ILE A 137 8.59 17.15 10.77
C ILE A 137 9.20 16.31 11.88
N GLY A 138 8.60 15.16 12.16
CA GLY A 138 9.12 14.31 13.21
C GLY A 138 8.38 12.98 13.34
N PHE A 139 8.96 12.10 14.13
CA PHE A 139 8.39 10.80 14.45
C PHE A 139 8.27 10.61 15.97
N LEU A 140 7.34 9.76 16.35
CA LEU A 140 7.10 9.39 17.73
C LEU A 140 7.64 7.97 17.95
N LYS A 141 8.39 7.78 19.02
CA LYS A 141 8.76 6.46 19.51
C LYS A 141 7.58 5.87 20.27
N GLN A 142 6.67 5.30 19.52
CA GLN A 142 5.51 4.59 20.07
C GLN A 142 5.46 3.19 19.48
N GLU A 143 4.70 2.33 20.12
CA GLU A 143 4.52 0.99 19.60
C GLU A 143 3.94 1.01 18.20
N GLY A 144 4.52 0.17 17.37
CA GLY A 144 4.06 -0.08 16.03
C GLY A 144 2.78 -0.92 16.03
N GLY A 145 2.34 -1.27 14.84
CA GLY A 145 1.22 -2.16 14.61
C GLY A 145 1.34 -2.82 13.25
N ALA A 146 0.42 -3.72 12.97
CA ALA A 146 0.29 -4.38 11.67
C ALA A 146 -1.18 -4.39 11.23
N LEU A 147 -1.42 -4.73 9.98
CA LEU A 147 -2.75 -5.02 9.48
C LEU A 147 -2.80 -6.48 9.02
N LEU A 148 -3.83 -7.18 9.45
CA LEU A 148 -4.20 -8.49 8.92
C LEU A 148 -5.30 -8.28 7.86
N HIS A 149 -5.03 -8.73 6.65
CA HIS A 149 -6.03 -8.73 5.57
C HIS A 149 -6.53 -10.14 5.35
N GLN A 150 -7.84 -10.29 5.32
CA GLN A 150 -8.53 -11.57 5.07
C GLN A 150 -9.43 -11.42 3.86
N TRP A 151 -9.53 -12.48 3.09
CA TRP A 151 -10.48 -12.62 2.00
C TRP A 151 -11.50 -13.72 2.33
N ALA A 152 -12.78 -13.35 2.35
CA ALA A 152 -13.93 -14.24 2.38
C ALA A 152 -15.15 -13.42 1.95
N ASP A 153 -15.64 -13.58 0.76
CA ASP A 153 -16.75 -12.77 0.21
C ASP A 153 -16.49 -11.25 0.20
N GLY A 154 -15.20 -10.84 0.15
CA GLY A 154 -14.72 -9.47 0.23
C GLY A 154 -13.49 -9.33 1.11
N PHE A 155 -12.74 -8.23 0.93
CA PHE A 155 -11.59 -7.92 1.80
C PHE A 155 -12.02 -7.34 3.14
N LYS A 156 -11.48 -7.91 4.22
CA LYS A 156 -11.56 -7.39 5.56
C LYS A 156 -10.16 -7.08 6.08
N SER A 157 -9.96 -5.87 6.59
CA SER A 157 -8.69 -5.40 7.16
C SER A 157 -8.85 -5.18 8.64
N ILE A 158 -8.00 -5.84 9.43
CA ILE A 158 -8.04 -5.82 10.90
C ILE A 158 -6.72 -5.24 11.39
N ARG A 159 -6.78 -4.22 12.23
CA ARG A 159 -5.59 -3.72 12.90
C ARG A 159 -5.18 -4.67 14.02
N ILE A 160 -3.91 -5.03 14.02
CA ILE A 160 -3.27 -5.83 15.06
C ILE A 160 -2.36 -4.90 15.85
N ASP A 161 -2.76 -4.57 17.05
CA ASP A 161 -1.96 -3.82 18.00
C ASP A 161 -1.25 -4.77 18.98
N PRO A 162 -0.13 -4.37 19.56
CA PRO A 162 0.49 -5.13 20.63
C PRO A 162 -0.50 -5.37 21.77
N VAL A 163 -0.62 -6.62 22.22
CA VAL A 163 -1.51 -6.98 23.33
C VAL A 163 -0.94 -6.40 24.62
N ARG A 164 -1.70 -5.53 25.25
CA ARG A 164 -1.38 -4.94 26.56
C ARG A 164 -2.57 -5.04 27.49
N GLY A 165 -2.30 -5.23 28.76
CA GLY A 165 -3.29 -5.35 29.81
C GLY A 165 -3.56 -6.80 30.24
N ASP A 166 -4.27 -6.93 31.32
CA ASP A 166 -4.72 -8.22 31.86
C ASP A 166 -5.93 -8.73 31.08
N GLY A 167 -6.13 -10.03 31.04
CA GLY A 167 -7.26 -10.66 30.36
C GLY A 167 -6.81 -11.82 29.46
N PRO A 168 -7.73 -12.42 28.68
CA PRO A 168 -9.14 -12.01 28.54
C PRO A 168 -10.00 -12.34 29.77
N PHE A 169 -10.91 -11.43 30.08
CA PHE A 169 -11.97 -11.69 31.08
C PHE A 169 -13.23 -12.18 30.36
N ALA A 170 -13.97 -13.09 31.00
CA ALA A 170 -15.27 -13.54 30.50
C ALA A 170 -16.31 -12.42 30.56
N PHE A 171 -17.21 -12.39 29.56
CA PHE A 171 -18.38 -11.52 29.56
C PHE A 171 -19.45 -12.02 30.52
#